data_0398ab6f818d1cbff94e7592df7c1a86
#
_entry.id   0398ab6f818d1cbff94e7592df7c1a86
#
_cell.length_a   1.000
_cell.length_b   1.000
_cell.length_c   1.000
_cell.angle_alpha   90.00
_cell.angle_beta   90.00
_cell.angle_gamma   90.00
#
_symmetry.space_group_name_H-M   'P 1'
#
loop_
_entity.id
_entity.type
_entity.pdbx_description
1 polymer ?
#
loop_
_entity_poly.entity_id
_entity_poly.type
_entity_poly.pdbx_seq_one_letter_code
_entity_poly.pdbx_strand_id
1 'polypeptide(L)'
;MPNEARIKKRLTNKALHYLGRYASTTARLRQVLHKFAKRKLETAEPKDIEDAIEAVIADCQKFGYIDDQNFIDSRIRAGRIAGRSERQITQKLLQAGIDREMAQTSLNAHREGYAQAEWLAALIHIRKKRLGCYGKERDPDPEAYQKQMAKLARAGFGLDIIKQILSIDSIEEAENLETEYRHNMPL
;
A
#
# COMPACT_ATOMS: atom_id res chain seq x y z
N MET A 1 -17.59 -33.20 -15.67
CA MET A 1 -16.17 -33.54 -15.83
C MET A 1 -15.49 -32.84 -17.04
N PRO A 2 -15.83 -33.04 -18.35
CA PRO A 2 -15.12 -32.31 -19.43
C PRO A 2 -15.28 -30.78 -19.36
N ASN A 3 -16.43 -30.31 -18.82
CA ASN A 3 -16.72 -28.89 -18.72
C ASN A 3 -15.89 -28.18 -17.62
N GLU A 4 -15.77 -28.77 -16.43
CA GLU A 4 -15.00 -28.24 -15.30
C GLU A 4 -13.50 -28.05 -15.66
N ALA A 5 -12.87 -29.07 -16.27
CA ALA A 5 -11.48 -28.97 -16.71
C ALA A 5 -11.28 -27.85 -17.73
N ARG A 6 -12.25 -27.64 -18.64
CA ARG A 6 -12.24 -26.55 -19.61
C ARG A 6 -12.40 -25.18 -18.95
N ILE A 7 -13.31 -25.06 -17.96
CA ILE A 7 -13.51 -23.86 -17.17
C ILE A 7 -12.22 -23.51 -16.44
N LYS A 8 -11.66 -24.44 -15.65
CA LYS A 8 -10.43 -24.25 -14.90
C LYS A 8 -9.28 -23.82 -15.82
N LYS A 9 -9.06 -24.48 -16.96
CA LYS A 9 -8.02 -24.11 -17.93
C LYS A 9 -8.16 -22.69 -18.44
N ARG A 10 -9.39 -22.23 -18.77
CA ARG A 10 -9.64 -20.85 -19.24
C ARG A 10 -9.35 -19.81 -18.15
N LEU A 11 -9.75 -20.10 -16.90
CA LEU A 11 -9.50 -19.26 -15.74
C LEU A 11 -8.01 -19.20 -15.40
N THR A 12 -7.29 -20.33 -15.43
CA THR A 12 -5.83 -20.39 -15.25
C THR A 12 -5.10 -19.52 -16.27
N ASN A 13 -5.43 -19.67 -17.57
CA ASN A 13 -4.82 -18.84 -18.61
C ASN A 13 -5.08 -17.33 -18.35
N LYS A 14 -6.30 -16.99 -17.91
CA LYS A 14 -6.63 -15.60 -17.56
C LYS A 14 -5.84 -15.11 -16.34
N ALA A 15 -5.69 -15.95 -15.31
CA ALA A 15 -4.90 -15.63 -14.12
C ALA A 15 -3.43 -15.38 -14.49
N LEU A 16 -2.78 -16.31 -15.18
CA LEU A 16 -1.38 -16.18 -15.57
C LEU A 16 -1.13 -14.96 -16.45
N HIS A 17 -1.99 -14.70 -17.44
CA HIS A 17 -1.89 -13.51 -18.27
C HIS A 17 -2.02 -12.21 -17.47
N TYR A 18 -2.87 -12.19 -16.43
CA TYR A 18 -3.05 -11.02 -15.57
C TYR A 18 -1.85 -10.84 -14.63
N LEU A 19 -1.44 -11.89 -13.95
CA LEU A 19 -0.33 -11.87 -12.99
C LEU A 19 1.05 -11.63 -13.66
N GLY A 20 1.23 -12.01 -14.90
CA GLY A 20 2.43 -11.68 -15.66
C GLY A 20 2.59 -10.18 -15.98
N ARG A 21 1.55 -9.37 -15.73
CA ARG A 21 1.56 -7.92 -15.96
C ARG A 21 1.42 -7.09 -14.70
N TYR A 22 0.78 -7.64 -13.67
CA TYR A 22 0.39 -6.88 -12.47
C TYR A 22 0.69 -7.66 -11.20
N ALA A 23 1.49 -7.09 -10.32
CA ALA A 23 1.53 -7.53 -8.93
C ALA A 23 0.14 -7.30 -8.32
N SER A 24 -0.45 -8.36 -7.76
CA SER A 24 -1.85 -8.38 -7.36
C SER A 24 -2.06 -9.11 -6.05
N THR A 25 -3.23 -8.95 -5.47
CA THR A 25 -3.69 -9.68 -4.28
C THR A 25 -4.64 -10.80 -4.67
N THR A 26 -4.81 -11.76 -3.77
CA THR A 26 -5.80 -12.83 -3.87
C THR A 26 -7.20 -12.27 -4.16
N ALA A 27 -7.63 -11.26 -3.40
CA ALA A 27 -8.93 -10.61 -3.58
C ALA A 27 -9.07 -9.94 -4.96
N ARG A 28 -8.01 -9.29 -5.43
CA ARG A 28 -8.04 -8.64 -6.75
C ARG A 28 -8.06 -9.63 -7.88
N LEU A 29 -7.29 -10.72 -7.79
CA LEU A 29 -7.34 -11.80 -8.78
C LEU A 29 -8.73 -12.42 -8.83
N ARG A 30 -9.34 -12.75 -7.69
CA ARG A 30 -10.71 -13.26 -7.60
C ARG A 30 -11.70 -12.37 -8.38
N GLN A 31 -11.65 -11.06 -8.16
CA GLN A 31 -12.49 -10.10 -8.88
C GLN A 31 -12.25 -10.14 -10.41
N VAL A 32 -11.00 -10.26 -10.83
CA VAL A 32 -10.65 -10.35 -12.26
C VAL A 32 -11.20 -11.63 -12.89
N LEU A 33 -11.10 -12.76 -12.19
CA LEU A 33 -11.61 -14.04 -12.66
C LEU A 33 -13.14 -14.07 -12.72
N HIS A 34 -13.82 -13.52 -11.71
CA HIS A 34 -15.30 -13.37 -11.76
C HIS A 34 -15.76 -12.50 -12.94
N LYS A 35 -15.11 -11.36 -13.16
CA LYS A 35 -15.42 -10.49 -14.31
C LYS A 35 -15.18 -11.19 -15.64
N PHE A 36 -14.16 -12.01 -15.73
CA PHE A 36 -13.89 -12.81 -16.93
C PHE A 36 -14.96 -13.91 -17.10
N ALA A 37 -15.26 -14.65 -16.05
CA ALA A 37 -16.27 -15.70 -16.08
C ALA A 37 -17.65 -15.18 -16.51
N LYS A 38 -18.10 -14.07 -15.92
CA LYS A 38 -19.38 -13.43 -16.28
C LYS A 38 -19.49 -13.09 -17.77
N ARG A 39 -18.37 -12.77 -18.44
CA ARG A 39 -18.39 -12.38 -19.87
C ARG A 39 -18.08 -13.52 -20.84
N LYS A 40 -17.46 -14.58 -20.38
CA LYS A 40 -16.88 -15.60 -21.26
C LYS A 40 -17.30 -17.05 -20.93
N LEU A 41 -17.98 -17.23 -19.79
CA LEU A 41 -18.44 -18.54 -19.30
C LEU A 41 -19.92 -18.51 -18.92
N GLU A 42 -20.73 -17.72 -19.65
CA GLU A 42 -22.15 -17.46 -19.35
C GLU A 42 -23.02 -18.74 -19.30
N THR A 43 -22.60 -19.79 -20.00
CA THR A 43 -23.32 -21.08 -20.06
C THR A 43 -22.89 -22.08 -18.98
N ALA A 44 -21.89 -21.73 -18.15
CA ALA A 44 -21.42 -22.60 -17.09
C ALA A 44 -22.22 -22.38 -15.81
N GLU A 45 -22.41 -23.46 -15.04
CA GLU A 45 -23.09 -23.36 -13.76
C GLU A 45 -22.32 -22.47 -12.80
N PRO A 46 -22.99 -21.59 -12.03
CA PRO A 46 -22.33 -20.66 -11.12
C PRO A 46 -21.43 -21.36 -10.09
N LYS A 47 -21.85 -22.53 -9.61
CA LYS A 47 -21.06 -23.34 -8.67
C LYS A 47 -19.74 -23.83 -9.27
N ASP A 48 -19.79 -24.34 -10.51
CA ASP A 48 -18.60 -24.84 -11.21
C ASP A 48 -17.58 -23.70 -11.45
N ILE A 49 -18.10 -22.48 -11.71
CA ILE A 49 -17.27 -21.29 -11.85
C ILE A 49 -16.57 -20.95 -10.54
N GLU A 50 -17.31 -20.93 -9.42
CA GLU A 50 -16.78 -20.59 -8.10
C GLU A 50 -15.70 -21.59 -7.67
N ASP A 51 -16.03 -22.90 -7.74
CA ASP A 51 -15.10 -23.99 -7.39
C ASP A 51 -13.83 -23.90 -8.25
N ALA A 52 -13.95 -23.59 -9.53
CA ALA A 52 -12.82 -23.45 -10.43
C ALA A 52 -11.99 -22.16 -10.13
N ILE A 53 -12.60 -21.05 -9.73
CA ILE A 53 -11.91 -19.82 -9.32
C ILE A 53 -11.07 -20.11 -8.08
N GLU A 54 -11.66 -20.71 -7.03
CA GLU A 54 -10.93 -21.02 -5.81
C GLU A 54 -9.78 -22.01 -6.06
N ALA A 55 -9.99 -23.03 -6.90
CA ALA A 55 -8.92 -23.94 -7.28
C ALA A 55 -7.78 -23.24 -8.02
N VAL A 56 -8.07 -22.29 -8.91
CA VAL A 56 -7.04 -21.49 -9.62
C VAL A 56 -6.30 -20.57 -8.68
N ILE A 57 -6.99 -19.94 -7.73
CA ILE A 57 -6.37 -19.09 -6.71
C ILE A 57 -5.42 -19.92 -5.85
N ALA A 58 -5.87 -21.07 -5.36
CA ALA A 58 -5.05 -21.97 -4.56
C ALA A 58 -3.79 -22.43 -5.32
N ASP A 59 -3.93 -22.78 -6.60
CA ASP A 59 -2.78 -23.11 -7.46
C ASP A 59 -1.83 -21.90 -7.59
N CYS A 60 -2.34 -20.69 -7.80
CA CYS A 60 -1.52 -19.49 -7.89
C CYS A 60 -0.76 -19.18 -6.59
N GLN A 61 -1.37 -19.39 -5.43
CA GLN A 61 -0.72 -19.25 -4.12
C GLN A 61 0.35 -20.33 -3.92
N LYS A 62 0.02 -21.59 -4.19
CA LYS A 62 0.93 -22.73 -4.07
C LYS A 62 2.20 -22.56 -4.91
N PHE A 63 2.09 -22.02 -6.12
CA PHE A 63 3.22 -21.78 -7.01
C PHE A 63 3.89 -20.42 -6.84
N GLY A 64 3.48 -19.63 -5.84
CA GLY A 64 4.07 -18.33 -5.54
C GLY A 64 3.76 -17.22 -6.56
N TYR A 65 2.76 -17.40 -7.42
CA TYR A 65 2.30 -16.35 -8.35
C TYR A 65 1.52 -15.25 -7.63
N ILE A 66 0.98 -15.54 -6.45
CA ILE A 66 0.34 -14.60 -5.52
C ILE A 66 0.84 -14.86 -4.12
N ASP A 67 1.23 -13.79 -3.46
CA ASP A 67 1.62 -13.75 -2.06
C ASP A 67 1.14 -12.40 -1.48
N ASP A 68 0.05 -12.45 -0.72
CA ASP A 68 -0.56 -11.24 -0.14
C ASP A 68 0.36 -10.61 0.92
N GLN A 69 1.16 -11.41 1.66
CA GLN A 69 2.11 -10.87 2.62
C GLN A 69 3.25 -10.11 1.93
N ASN A 70 3.87 -10.72 0.92
CA ASN A 70 4.92 -10.06 0.13
C ASN A 70 4.39 -8.80 -0.58
N PHE A 71 3.14 -8.84 -1.06
CA PHE A 71 2.48 -7.66 -1.63
C PHE A 71 2.37 -6.54 -0.60
N ILE A 72 1.90 -6.83 0.64
CA ILE A 72 1.76 -5.87 1.73
C ILE A 72 3.12 -5.25 2.06
N ASP A 73 4.15 -6.08 2.30
CA ASP A 73 5.48 -5.63 2.68
C ASP A 73 6.10 -4.72 1.62
N SER A 74 5.95 -5.09 0.35
CA SER A 74 6.38 -4.26 -0.78
C SER A 74 5.64 -2.92 -0.83
N ARG A 75 4.34 -2.90 -0.53
CA ARG A 75 3.53 -1.67 -0.52
C ARG A 75 3.84 -0.78 0.67
N ILE A 76 4.14 -1.34 1.84
CA ILE A 76 4.57 -0.60 3.02
C ILE A 76 5.91 0.08 2.72
N ARG A 77 6.93 -0.68 2.27
CA ARG A 77 8.25 -0.12 1.90
C ARG A 77 8.13 0.98 0.84
N ALA A 78 7.46 0.71 -0.26
CA ALA A 78 7.26 1.70 -1.32
C ALA A 78 6.47 2.95 -0.84
N GLY A 79 5.52 2.76 0.06
CA GLY A 79 4.75 3.85 0.65
C GLY A 79 5.64 4.77 1.50
N ARG A 80 6.47 4.19 2.36
CA ARG A 80 7.41 4.93 3.22
C ARG A 80 8.43 5.72 2.39
N ILE A 81 9.07 5.08 1.42
CA ILE A 81 10.00 5.75 0.48
C ILE A 81 9.30 6.90 -0.27
N ALA A 82 8.02 6.77 -0.55
CA ALA A 82 7.24 7.83 -1.18
C ALA A 82 6.79 8.95 -0.23
N GLY A 83 7.04 8.85 1.08
CA GLY A 83 6.60 9.81 2.10
C GLY A 83 5.10 9.74 2.37
N ARG A 84 4.53 8.54 2.35
CA ARG A 84 3.12 8.30 2.69
C ARG A 84 2.98 7.92 4.14
N SER A 85 2.00 8.51 4.83
CA SER A 85 1.64 8.13 6.19
C SER A 85 1.12 6.68 6.24
N GLU A 86 1.19 6.07 7.41
CA GLU A 86 0.61 4.73 7.63
C GLU A 86 -0.87 4.68 7.28
N ARG A 87 -1.63 5.75 7.57
CA ARG A 87 -3.04 5.86 7.17
C ARG A 87 -3.23 5.77 5.67
N GLN A 88 -2.39 6.45 4.87
CA GLN A 88 -2.43 6.38 3.40
C GLN A 88 -2.03 5.01 2.88
N ILE A 89 -1.05 4.36 3.52
CA ILE A 89 -0.61 3.00 3.16
C ILE A 89 -1.75 2.02 3.45
N THR A 90 -2.33 2.06 4.66
CA THR A 90 -3.49 1.22 5.04
C THR A 90 -4.63 1.38 4.03
N GLN A 91 -5.01 2.61 3.70
CA GLN A 91 -6.08 2.85 2.73
C GLN A 91 -5.80 2.19 1.37
N LYS A 92 -4.55 2.22 0.90
CA LYS A 92 -4.16 1.57 -0.36
C LYS A 92 -4.19 0.04 -0.27
N LEU A 93 -3.81 -0.54 0.86
CA LEU A 93 -3.91 -1.98 1.11
C LEU A 93 -5.38 -2.43 1.10
N LEU A 94 -6.26 -1.71 1.81
CA LEU A 94 -7.70 -1.99 1.82
C LEU A 94 -8.31 -1.86 0.41
N GLN A 95 -7.93 -0.85 -0.37
CA GLN A 95 -8.35 -0.69 -1.77
C GLN A 95 -7.86 -1.83 -2.68
N ALA A 96 -6.75 -2.47 -2.33
CA ALA A 96 -6.25 -3.66 -3.02
C ALA A 96 -6.96 -4.95 -2.57
N GLY A 97 -7.89 -4.87 -1.61
CA GLY A 97 -8.65 -5.99 -1.07
C GLY A 97 -7.91 -6.77 0.03
N ILE A 98 -6.85 -6.19 0.59
CA ILE A 98 -6.22 -6.75 1.80
C ILE A 98 -7.13 -6.49 2.99
N ASP A 99 -7.28 -7.49 3.85
CA ASP A 99 -8.03 -7.37 5.09
C ASP A 99 -7.39 -6.35 6.04
N ARG A 100 -8.21 -5.68 6.84
CA ARG A 100 -7.77 -4.65 7.78
C ARG A 100 -6.84 -5.19 8.86
N GLU A 101 -7.16 -6.36 9.39
CA GLU A 101 -6.37 -7.00 10.44
C GLU A 101 -4.97 -7.38 9.93
N MET A 102 -4.91 -8.01 8.74
CA MET A 102 -3.65 -8.34 8.08
C MET A 102 -2.82 -7.09 7.77
N ALA A 103 -3.44 -6.02 7.26
CA ALA A 103 -2.76 -4.76 7.01
C ALA A 103 -2.19 -4.15 8.29
N GLN A 104 -2.96 -4.15 9.39
CA GLN A 104 -2.53 -3.59 10.67
C GLN A 104 -1.43 -4.41 11.32
N THR A 105 -1.53 -5.74 11.31
CA THR A 105 -0.51 -6.66 11.83
C THR A 105 0.82 -6.43 11.11
N SER A 106 0.82 -6.37 9.80
CA SER A 106 2.02 -6.11 9.01
C SER A 106 2.61 -4.72 9.28
N LEU A 107 1.78 -3.69 9.40
CA LEU A 107 2.25 -2.34 9.76
C LEU A 107 2.88 -2.30 11.15
N ASN A 108 2.30 -2.99 12.13
CA ASN A 108 2.85 -3.08 13.48
C ASN A 108 4.21 -3.79 13.47
N ALA A 109 4.34 -4.93 12.79
CA ALA A 109 5.61 -5.63 12.65
C ALA A 109 6.69 -4.73 12.01
N HIS A 110 6.33 -3.98 10.97
CA HIS A 110 7.22 -3.01 10.34
C HIS A 110 7.55 -1.81 11.25
N ARG A 111 6.67 -1.43 12.19
CA ARG A 111 6.93 -0.36 13.16
C ARG A 111 7.86 -0.83 14.26
N GLU A 112 7.71 -2.05 14.76
CA GLU A 112 8.60 -2.66 15.74
C GLU A 112 10.02 -2.79 15.18
N GLY A 113 10.15 -3.12 13.90
CA GLY A 113 11.45 -3.15 13.21
C GLY A 113 12.06 -1.77 12.95
N TYR A 114 11.24 -0.70 12.91
CA TYR A 114 11.72 0.65 12.63
C TYR A 114 10.74 1.72 13.16
N ALA A 115 10.98 2.17 14.39
CA ALA A 115 10.11 3.13 15.10
C ALA A 115 10.01 4.51 14.40
N GLN A 116 11.08 4.93 13.71
CA GLN A 116 11.14 6.24 13.04
C GLN A 116 10.50 6.25 11.63
N ALA A 117 9.89 5.15 11.20
CA ALA A 117 9.35 5.03 9.84
C ALA A 117 8.33 6.12 9.46
N GLU A 118 7.43 6.48 10.39
CA GLU A 118 6.41 7.51 10.15
C GLU A 118 7.03 8.92 10.14
N TRP A 119 8.06 9.13 10.95
CA TRP A 119 8.87 10.34 10.95
C TRP A 119 9.57 10.56 9.63
N LEU A 120 10.30 9.55 9.14
CA LEU A 120 10.95 9.59 7.85
C LEU A 120 9.94 9.89 6.72
N ALA A 121 8.77 9.24 6.77
CA ALA A 121 7.72 9.50 5.79
C ALA A 121 7.24 10.96 5.85
N ALA A 122 7.11 11.54 7.05
CA ALA A 122 6.71 12.93 7.23
C ALA A 122 7.78 13.91 6.72
N LEU A 123 9.07 13.68 7.00
CA LEU A 123 10.19 14.46 6.44
C LEU A 123 10.16 14.48 4.90
N ILE A 124 10.07 13.30 4.30
CA ILE A 124 9.96 13.17 2.84
C ILE A 124 8.71 13.91 2.32
N HIS A 125 7.60 13.83 3.06
CA HIS A 125 6.36 14.49 2.67
C HIS A 125 6.48 16.01 2.66
N ILE A 126 7.00 16.62 3.75
CA ILE A 126 7.15 18.08 3.83
C ILE A 126 8.11 18.60 2.75
N ARG A 127 9.21 17.89 2.48
CA ARG A 127 10.12 18.22 1.40
C ARG A 127 9.43 18.23 0.04
N LYS A 128 8.70 17.16 -0.30
CA LYS A 128 7.97 17.03 -1.57
C LYS A 128 6.84 18.05 -1.72
N LYS A 129 6.20 18.45 -0.62
CA LYS A 129 5.05 19.36 -0.62
C LYS A 129 5.44 20.81 -0.31
N ARG A 130 6.73 21.07 -0.07
CA ARG A 130 7.27 22.38 0.30
C ARG A 130 6.52 22.97 1.50
N LEU A 131 6.50 22.21 2.61
CA LEU A 131 5.90 22.59 3.88
C LEU A 131 7.00 22.76 4.94
N GLY A 132 6.67 23.40 6.07
CA GLY A 132 7.63 23.66 7.15
C GLY A 132 8.86 24.40 6.64
N CYS A 133 10.05 23.96 7.04
CA CYS A 133 11.33 24.55 6.64
C CYS A 133 11.56 24.60 5.10
N TYR A 134 10.85 23.77 4.30
CA TYR A 134 10.88 23.81 2.84
C TYR A 134 9.86 24.77 2.23
N GLY A 135 9.05 25.45 3.07
CA GLY A 135 8.06 26.45 2.64
C GLY A 135 8.70 27.72 2.11
N LYS A 136 7.88 28.59 1.50
CA LYS A 136 8.33 29.89 1.04
C LYS A 136 8.57 30.88 2.18
N GLU A 137 7.81 30.73 3.27
CA GLU A 137 7.84 31.57 4.46
C GLU A 137 8.51 30.79 5.59
N ARG A 138 9.63 31.29 6.10
CA ARG A 138 10.37 30.64 7.20
C ARG A 138 9.66 30.74 8.54
N ASP A 139 8.91 31.82 8.75
CA ASP A 139 8.13 32.06 9.95
C ASP A 139 6.68 32.35 9.52
N PRO A 140 5.89 31.29 9.28
CA PRO A 140 4.52 31.45 8.83
C PRO A 140 3.65 32.08 9.92
N ASP A 141 2.77 33.00 9.51
CA ASP A 141 1.76 33.54 10.41
C ASP A 141 0.85 32.40 10.96
N PRO A 142 0.10 32.64 12.05
CA PRO A 142 -0.75 31.60 12.64
C PRO A 142 -1.73 30.94 11.66
N GLU A 143 -2.23 31.68 10.68
CA GLU A 143 -3.17 31.14 9.69
C GLU A 143 -2.45 30.22 8.69
N ALA A 144 -1.27 30.62 8.21
CA ALA A 144 -0.45 29.81 7.32
C ALA A 144 0.05 28.54 8.03
N TYR A 145 0.43 28.64 9.31
CA TYR A 145 0.78 27.49 10.13
C TYR A 145 -0.39 26.50 10.27
N GLN A 146 -1.57 26.98 10.58
CA GLN A 146 -2.80 26.17 10.66
C GLN A 146 -3.12 25.48 9.33
N LYS A 147 -2.92 26.17 8.19
CA LYS A 147 -3.09 25.57 6.85
C LYS A 147 -2.10 24.44 6.60
N GLN A 148 -0.85 24.58 7.06
CA GLN A 148 0.17 23.52 6.93
C GLN A 148 -0.18 22.31 7.82
N MET A 149 -0.55 22.53 9.07
CA MET A 149 -1.05 21.47 9.97
C MET A 149 -2.21 20.70 9.35
N ALA A 150 -3.22 21.41 8.81
CA ALA A 150 -4.37 20.81 8.17
C ALA A 150 -4.01 19.97 6.92
N LYS A 151 -2.99 20.39 6.16
CA LYS A 151 -2.48 19.61 5.01
C LYS A 151 -1.86 18.29 5.48
N LEU A 152 -1.04 18.31 6.52
CA LEU A 152 -0.40 17.11 7.07
C LEU A 152 -1.41 16.18 7.75
N ALA A 153 -2.38 16.71 8.48
CA ALA A 153 -3.46 15.94 9.08
C ALA A 153 -4.33 15.24 8.01
N ARG A 154 -4.65 15.93 6.91
CA ARG A 154 -5.34 15.31 5.76
C ARG A 154 -4.49 14.25 5.07
N ALA A 155 -3.18 14.40 5.06
CA ALA A 155 -2.26 13.36 4.60
C ALA A 155 -2.17 12.17 5.58
N GLY A 156 -2.75 12.29 6.79
CA GLY A 156 -2.91 11.20 7.74
C GLY A 156 -1.80 11.08 8.77
N PHE A 157 -0.94 12.09 8.92
CA PHE A 157 0.06 12.13 9.99
C PHE A 157 -0.58 12.48 11.34
N GLY A 158 -0.04 11.93 12.44
CA GLY A 158 -0.47 12.22 13.80
C GLY A 158 -0.08 13.64 14.23
N LEU A 159 -0.85 14.24 15.14
CA LEU A 159 -0.62 15.61 15.60
C LEU A 159 0.76 15.83 16.23
N ASP A 160 1.27 14.82 16.94
CA ASP A 160 2.60 14.89 17.56
C ASP A 160 3.70 14.99 16.50
N ILE A 161 3.62 14.15 15.46
CA ILE A 161 4.54 14.20 14.32
C ILE A 161 4.41 15.53 13.58
N ILE A 162 3.17 16.01 13.35
CA ILE A 162 2.92 17.27 12.66
C ILE A 162 3.60 18.43 13.38
N LYS A 163 3.41 18.54 14.70
CA LYS A 163 3.99 19.63 15.50
C LYS A 163 5.51 19.60 15.43
N GLN A 164 6.09 18.42 15.64
CA GLN A 164 7.54 18.24 15.65
C GLN A 164 8.16 18.49 14.27
N ILE A 165 7.53 18.01 13.19
CA ILE A 165 8.02 18.23 11.82
C ILE A 165 7.94 19.70 11.41
N LEU A 166 6.92 20.42 11.84
CA LEU A 166 6.77 21.86 11.56
C LEU A 166 7.63 22.75 12.46
N SER A 167 8.20 22.22 13.57
CA SER A 167 9.14 22.96 14.42
C SER A 167 10.61 22.82 13.97
N ILE A 168 10.89 22.11 12.88
CA ILE A 168 12.23 22.03 12.31
C ILE A 168 12.57 23.38 11.67
N ASP A 169 13.64 24.02 12.16
CA ASP A 169 13.96 25.40 11.81
C ASP A 169 14.70 25.55 10.47
N SER A 170 15.42 24.50 10.06
CA SER A 170 16.26 24.60 8.86
C SER A 170 16.12 23.40 7.92
N ILE A 171 16.41 23.65 6.64
CA ILE A 171 16.49 22.58 5.63
C ILE A 171 17.63 21.62 5.96
N GLU A 172 18.76 22.15 6.43
CA GLU A 172 19.92 21.35 6.80
C GLU A 172 19.61 20.36 7.92
N GLU A 173 18.90 20.79 8.96
CA GLU A 173 18.44 19.92 10.04
C GLU A 173 17.50 18.82 9.51
N ALA A 174 16.54 19.18 8.67
CA ALA A 174 15.62 18.22 8.08
C ALA A 174 16.33 17.18 7.21
N GLU A 175 17.31 17.59 6.42
CA GLU A 175 18.11 16.69 5.56
C GLU A 175 19.03 15.77 6.38
N ASN A 176 19.60 16.26 7.46
CA ASN A 176 20.41 15.46 8.39
C ASN A 176 19.53 14.38 9.06
N LEU A 177 18.36 14.73 9.56
CA LEU A 177 17.39 13.79 10.12
C LEU A 177 16.90 12.78 9.08
N GLU A 178 16.59 13.23 7.85
CA GLU A 178 16.19 12.33 6.76
C GLU A 178 17.31 11.32 6.45
N THR A 179 18.55 11.75 6.44
CA THR A 179 19.73 10.90 6.16
C THR A 179 19.95 9.89 7.28
N GLU A 180 19.90 10.33 8.53
CA GLU A 180 20.01 9.47 9.71
C GLU A 180 18.94 8.39 9.72
N TYR A 181 17.68 8.78 9.51
CA TYR A 181 16.57 7.84 9.53
C TYR A 181 16.58 6.87 8.35
N ARG A 182 17.07 7.30 7.18
CA ARG A 182 17.28 6.39 6.04
C ARG A 182 18.35 5.34 6.31
N HIS A 183 19.43 5.74 6.96
CA HIS A 183 20.54 4.83 7.29
C HIS A 183 20.08 3.73 8.25
N ASN A 184 19.19 4.06 9.17
CA ASN A 184 18.64 3.13 10.17
C ASN A 184 17.44 2.32 9.65
N MET A 185 16.99 2.54 8.40
CA MET A 185 15.85 1.80 7.85
C MET A 185 16.28 0.39 7.44
N PRO A 186 15.63 -0.67 7.96
CA PRO A 186 15.92 -2.04 7.54
C PRO A 186 15.56 -2.24 6.06
N LEU A 187 16.43 -2.95 5.34
CA LEU A 187 16.28 -3.27 3.90
C LEU A 187 15.13 -4.23 3.63
#